data_e1c4e4cbd24e9e7e19d9b32b12188aaf
#
_entry.id   e1c4e4cbd24e9e7e19d9b32b12188aaf
#
_cell.length_a   1.000
_cell.length_b   1.000
_cell.length_c   1.000
_cell.angle_alpha   90.00
_cell.angle_beta   90.00
_cell.angle_gamma   90.00
#
_symmetry.space_group_name_H-M   'P 1'
#
loop_
_entity.id
_entity.type
_entity.pdbx_description
1 polymer ?
#
loop_
_entity_poly.entity_id
_entity_poly.type
_entity_poly.pdbx_seq_one_letter_code
_entity_poly.pdbx_strand_id
1 'polypeptide(L)'
;MNLWLVMENPWFVAHVKPRREKKLVEYCARQAVATTLPCYDSAHKYRGKTVVFRKPLFPGYVFLRMRQEQKFSIRQNEHVANLLEVVDQKTFEAQLEDILLALDSKVGVRLAPAVGEGMRVRIKTGPLQGIEGWVQSRYGMSTVLLRLDFINQAAAVKVDADSLEVL
;
A
#
# COMPACT_ATOMS: atom_id res chain seq x y z
N MET A 1 -6.46 0.11 -25.06
CA MET A 1 -6.41 -0.97 -24.06
C MET A 1 -7.79 -1.15 -23.43
N ASN A 2 -8.26 -2.37 -23.34
CA ASN A 2 -9.53 -2.66 -22.68
C ASN A 2 -9.32 -2.69 -21.17
N LEU A 3 -9.85 -1.70 -20.44
CA LEU A 3 -9.77 -1.59 -18.97
C LEU A 3 -10.29 -2.86 -18.26
N TRP A 4 -11.26 -3.51 -18.85
CA TRP A 4 -11.84 -4.74 -18.35
C TRP A 4 -10.80 -5.87 -18.23
N LEU A 5 -9.97 -6.05 -19.25
CA LEU A 5 -8.89 -7.04 -19.24
C LEU A 5 -7.81 -6.71 -18.20
N VAL A 6 -7.53 -5.43 -17.97
CA VAL A 6 -6.55 -5.00 -16.96
C VAL A 6 -7.04 -5.30 -15.55
N MET A 7 -8.34 -5.10 -15.27
CA MET A 7 -8.92 -5.33 -13.94
C MET A 7 -9.05 -6.80 -13.56
N GLU A 8 -9.01 -7.71 -14.54
CA GLU A 8 -9.07 -9.17 -14.30
C GLU A 8 -7.67 -9.81 -14.18
N ASN A 9 -6.63 -9.09 -14.53
CA ASN A 9 -5.28 -9.61 -14.43
C ASN A 9 -4.88 -9.84 -12.98
N PRO A 10 -4.12 -10.90 -12.70
CA PRO A 10 -3.67 -11.16 -11.33
C PRO A 10 -2.69 -10.13 -10.83
N TRP A 11 -2.65 -9.97 -9.52
CA TRP A 11 -1.70 -9.14 -8.82
C TRP A 11 -0.33 -9.81 -8.68
N PHE A 12 0.70 -9.00 -8.87
CA PHE A 12 2.09 -9.34 -8.59
C PHE A 12 2.70 -8.26 -7.72
N VAL A 13 3.70 -8.62 -6.94
CA VAL A 13 4.49 -7.66 -6.18
C VAL A 13 5.91 -7.68 -6.71
N ALA A 14 6.37 -6.54 -7.20
CA ALA A 14 7.77 -6.36 -7.57
C ALA A 14 8.53 -5.81 -6.36
N HIS A 15 9.56 -6.55 -5.92
CA HIS A 15 10.55 -6.03 -5.01
C HIS A 15 11.62 -5.35 -5.85
N VAL A 16 11.77 -4.03 -5.68
CA VAL A 16 12.64 -3.21 -6.50
C VAL A 16 13.93 -2.85 -5.77
N LYS A 17 14.95 -2.55 -6.55
CA LYS A 17 16.20 -2.01 -6.01
C LYS A 17 15.96 -0.65 -5.36
N PRO A 18 16.79 -0.25 -4.40
CA PRO A 18 16.56 1.00 -3.65
C PRO A 18 16.32 2.22 -4.55
N ARG A 19 15.27 2.96 -4.23
CA ARG A 19 14.89 4.23 -4.89
C ARG A 19 14.50 4.08 -6.36
N ARG A 20 14.06 2.90 -6.78
CA ARG A 20 13.70 2.64 -8.19
C ARG A 20 12.22 2.38 -8.41
N GLU A 21 11.39 2.61 -7.41
CA GLU A 21 9.94 2.37 -7.50
C GLU A 21 9.32 3.16 -8.66
N LYS A 22 9.55 4.46 -8.72
CA LYS A 22 8.97 5.33 -9.76
C LYS A 22 9.52 5.01 -11.15
N LYS A 23 10.77 4.60 -11.25
CA LYS A 23 11.37 4.17 -12.52
C LYS A 23 10.72 2.91 -13.07
N LEU A 24 10.40 1.96 -12.19
CA LEU A 24 9.66 0.76 -12.60
C LEU A 24 8.24 1.12 -13.05
N VAL A 25 7.57 2.02 -12.34
CA VAL A 25 6.23 2.49 -12.73
C VAL A 25 6.25 3.08 -14.14
N GLU A 26 7.24 3.92 -14.46
CA GLU A 26 7.39 4.50 -15.79
C GLU A 26 7.63 3.44 -16.87
N TYR A 27 8.47 2.47 -16.59
CA TYR A 27 8.71 1.35 -17.50
C TYR A 27 7.43 0.55 -17.75
N CYS A 28 6.70 0.21 -16.69
CA CYS A 28 5.46 -0.53 -16.79
C CYS A 28 4.40 0.22 -17.60
N ALA A 29 4.32 1.54 -17.45
CA ALA A 29 3.41 2.36 -18.23
C ALA A 29 3.68 2.22 -19.74
N ARG A 30 4.94 2.20 -20.14
CA ARG A 30 5.32 1.99 -21.54
C ARG A 30 5.02 0.58 -22.06
N GLN A 31 4.92 -0.40 -21.15
CA GLN A 31 4.62 -1.80 -21.47
C GLN A 31 3.15 -2.14 -21.31
N ALA A 32 2.29 -1.15 -21.05
CA ALA A 32 0.88 -1.34 -20.79
C ALA A 32 0.59 -2.29 -19.60
N VAL A 33 1.44 -2.23 -18.58
CA VAL A 33 1.27 -2.94 -17.30
C VAL A 33 0.72 -1.97 -16.28
N ALA A 34 -0.42 -2.29 -15.66
CA ALA A 34 -1.01 -1.47 -14.61
C ALA A 34 -0.19 -1.58 -13.33
N THR A 35 0.07 -0.43 -12.69
CA THR A 35 0.83 -0.37 -11.45
C THR A 35 0.06 0.35 -10.37
N THR A 36 0.35 -0.02 -9.11
CA THR A 36 -0.08 0.71 -7.93
C THR A 36 1.13 0.93 -7.04
N LEU A 37 1.41 2.19 -6.76
CA LEU A 37 2.48 2.60 -5.85
C LEU A 37 1.85 3.50 -4.78
N PRO A 38 1.41 2.93 -3.65
CA PRO A 38 0.84 3.74 -2.57
C PRO A 38 1.87 4.75 -2.07
N CYS A 39 1.48 6.02 -2.06
CA CYS A 39 2.37 7.11 -1.66
C CYS A 39 1.71 8.00 -0.62
N TYR A 40 2.52 8.62 0.21
CA TYR A 40 2.11 9.63 1.16
C TYR A 40 2.90 10.93 0.92
N ASP A 41 2.34 12.04 1.39
CA ASP A 41 3.00 13.32 1.29
C ASP A 41 3.89 13.53 2.52
N SER A 42 5.17 13.83 2.27
CA SER A 42 6.16 14.10 3.32
C SER A 42 6.61 15.55 3.21
N ALA A 43 6.35 16.33 4.25
CA ALA A 43 6.72 17.74 4.29
C ALA A 43 8.10 17.93 4.91
N HIS A 44 8.95 18.68 4.24
CA HIS A 44 10.28 19.03 4.73
C HIS A 44 10.50 20.55 4.68
N LYS A 45 11.14 21.10 5.69
CA LYS A 45 11.50 22.52 5.73
C LYS A 45 12.92 22.72 5.23
N TYR A 46 13.03 23.52 4.18
CA TYR A 46 14.32 23.96 3.64
C TYR A 46 14.38 25.48 3.64
N ARG A 47 15.33 26.07 4.39
CA ARG A 47 15.55 27.52 4.44
C ARG A 47 14.27 28.33 4.67
N GLY A 48 13.41 27.88 5.60
CA GLY A 48 12.15 28.53 5.92
C GLY A 48 11.00 28.25 4.95
N LYS A 49 11.21 27.46 3.89
CA LYS A 49 10.15 27.02 2.97
C LYS A 49 9.78 25.57 3.23
N THR A 50 8.48 25.27 3.16
CA THR A 50 7.99 23.90 3.24
C THR A 50 7.91 23.31 1.83
N VAL A 51 8.59 22.18 1.61
CA VAL A 51 8.53 21.42 0.38
C VAL A 51 7.89 20.07 0.67
N VAL A 52 6.90 19.70 -0.15
CA VAL A 52 6.19 18.43 -0.01
C VAL A 52 6.73 17.45 -1.05
N PHE A 53 7.16 16.29 -0.57
CA PHE A 53 7.60 15.17 -1.42
C PHE A 53 6.58 14.04 -1.32
N ARG A 54 6.27 13.45 -2.47
CA ARG A 54 5.43 12.26 -2.53
C ARG A 54 6.31 11.02 -2.47
N LYS A 55 6.20 10.28 -1.37
CA LYS A 55 7.07 9.12 -1.06
C LYS A 55 6.28 7.82 -1.02
N PRO A 56 6.86 6.69 -1.49
CA PRO A 56 6.23 5.39 -1.32
C PRO A 56 5.99 5.06 0.16
N LEU A 57 4.78 4.60 0.48
CA LEU A 57 4.45 4.13 1.83
C LEU A 57 5.21 2.85 2.17
N PHE A 58 5.36 1.95 1.19
CA PHE A 58 6.09 0.68 1.34
C PHE A 58 7.34 0.71 0.47
N PRO A 59 8.45 1.30 0.94
CA PRO A 59 9.67 1.39 0.15
C PRO A 59 10.16 0.02 -0.34
N GLY A 60 10.55 -0.05 -1.59
CA GLY A 60 11.04 -1.28 -2.20
C GLY A 60 9.96 -2.15 -2.85
N TYR A 61 8.70 -1.72 -2.87
CA TYR A 61 7.61 -2.50 -3.44
C TYR A 61 6.80 -1.70 -4.45
N VAL A 62 6.50 -2.34 -5.58
CA VAL A 62 5.53 -1.84 -6.57
C VAL A 62 4.54 -2.96 -6.85
N PHE A 63 3.25 -2.65 -6.82
CA PHE A 63 2.19 -3.63 -7.03
C PHE A 63 1.75 -3.56 -8.49
N LEU A 64 1.67 -4.72 -9.14
CA LEU A 64 1.43 -4.81 -10.59
C LEU A 64 0.22 -5.68 -10.87
N ARG A 65 -0.56 -5.30 -11.89
CA ARG A 65 -1.56 -6.19 -12.49
C ARG A 65 -1.16 -6.44 -13.94
N MET A 66 -0.96 -7.69 -14.29
CA MET A 66 -0.51 -8.05 -15.63
C MET A 66 -0.87 -9.50 -15.96
N ARG A 67 -0.78 -9.80 -17.25
CA ARG A 67 -0.92 -11.18 -17.72
C ARG A 67 0.32 -11.97 -17.38
N GLN A 68 0.15 -13.30 -17.26
CA GLN A 68 1.27 -14.22 -16.97
C GLN A 68 2.41 -14.10 -17.99
N GLU A 69 2.07 -13.84 -19.26
CA GLU A 69 3.05 -13.72 -20.33
C GLU A 69 3.99 -12.49 -20.15
N GLN A 70 3.57 -11.51 -19.39
CA GLN A 70 4.36 -10.30 -19.16
C GLN A 70 5.38 -10.44 -18.03
N LYS A 71 5.31 -11.53 -17.25
CA LYS A 71 6.21 -11.75 -16.10
C LYS A 71 7.68 -11.70 -16.47
N PHE A 72 8.03 -12.31 -17.58
CA PHE A 72 9.44 -12.45 -17.97
C PHE A 72 10.10 -11.09 -18.19
N SER A 73 9.46 -10.20 -18.95
CA SER A 73 10.01 -8.87 -19.22
C SER A 73 10.14 -8.00 -17.95
N ILE A 74 9.19 -8.13 -17.04
CA ILE A 74 9.26 -7.41 -15.77
C ILE A 74 10.37 -7.97 -14.88
N ARG A 75 10.46 -9.30 -14.78
CA ARG A 75 11.47 -9.96 -13.95
C ARG A 75 12.90 -9.62 -14.39
N GLN A 76 13.11 -9.44 -15.70
CA GLN A 76 14.42 -9.11 -16.24
C GLN A 76 14.75 -7.63 -16.24
N ASN A 77 13.81 -6.77 -15.88
CA ASN A 77 14.06 -5.33 -15.82
C ASN A 77 15.14 -5.02 -14.77
N GLU A 78 16.03 -4.08 -15.12
CA GLU A 78 17.17 -3.71 -14.27
C GLU A 78 16.76 -3.15 -12.90
N HIS A 79 15.53 -2.62 -12.76
CA HIS A 79 15.04 -2.05 -11.51
C HIS A 79 14.46 -3.10 -10.56
N VAL A 80 14.19 -4.30 -11.05
CA VAL A 80 13.53 -5.37 -10.29
C VAL A 80 14.56 -6.29 -9.66
N ALA A 81 14.49 -6.45 -8.32
CA ALA A 81 15.27 -7.43 -7.60
C ALA A 81 14.58 -8.79 -7.56
N ASN A 82 13.26 -8.80 -7.39
CA ASN A 82 12.46 -10.02 -7.39
C ASN A 82 11.02 -9.71 -7.79
N LEU A 83 10.35 -10.69 -8.38
CA LEU A 83 8.93 -10.59 -8.74
C LEU A 83 8.17 -11.75 -8.12
N LEU A 84 7.13 -11.44 -7.34
CA LEU A 84 6.34 -12.41 -6.61
C LEU A 84 4.89 -12.38 -7.10
N GLU A 85 4.32 -13.54 -7.33
CA GLU A 85 2.89 -13.68 -7.60
C GLU A 85 2.14 -13.74 -6.28
N VAL A 86 1.09 -12.94 -6.14
CA VAL A 86 0.27 -12.90 -4.94
C VAL A 86 -0.55 -14.19 -4.85
N VAL A 87 -0.41 -14.93 -3.75
CA VAL A 87 -1.09 -16.22 -3.56
C VAL A 87 -2.58 -16.01 -3.30
N ASP A 88 -2.93 -15.16 -2.35
CA ASP A 88 -4.32 -14.83 -2.02
C ASP A 88 -4.70 -13.48 -2.65
N GLN A 89 -5.14 -13.55 -3.89
CA GLN A 89 -5.48 -12.37 -4.69
C GLN A 89 -6.58 -11.52 -4.06
N LYS A 90 -7.61 -12.15 -3.52
CA LYS A 90 -8.77 -11.43 -2.95
C LYS A 90 -8.40 -10.68 -1.67
N THR A 91 -7.69 -11.34 -0.77
CA THR A 91 -7.26 -10.71 0.48
C THR A 91 -6.29 -9.57 0.19
N PHE A 92 -5.34 -9.76 -0.70
CA PHE A 92 -4.40 -8.72 -1.09
C PHE A 92 -5.12 -7.49 -1.64
N GLU A 93 -6.04 -7.69 -2.56
CA GLU A 93 -6.79 -6.58 -3.18
C GLU A 93 -7.61 -5.81 -2.14
N ALA A 94 -8.34 -6.53 -1.27
CA ALA A 94 -9.15 -5.91 -0.24
C ALA A 94 -8.30 -5.10 0.74
N GLN A 95 -7.19 -5.65 1.18
CA GLN A 95 -6.27 -4.96 2.09
C GLN A 95 -5.64 -3.73 1.43
N LEU A 96 -5.22 -3.86 0.18
CA LEU A 96 -4.64 -2.74 -0.57
C LEU A 96 -5.66 -1.62 -0.77
N GLU A 97 -6.89 -1.94 -1.11
CA GLU A 97 -7.97 -0.96 -1.27
C GLU A 97 -8.22 -0.15 0.00
N ASP A 98 -8.23 -0.80 1.16
CA ASP A 98 -8.39 -0.12 2.45
C ASP A 98 -7.25 0.88 2.70
N ILE A 99 -6.03 0.49 2.40
CA ILE A 99 -4.84 1.35 2.55
C ILE A 99 -4.91 2.55 1.59
N LEU A 100 -5.30 2.31 0.34
CA LEU A 100 -5.45 3.39 -0.64
C LEU A 100 -6.55 4.37 -0.24
N LEU A 101 -7.66 3.87 0.30
CA LEU A 101 -8.72 4.73 0.82
C LEU A 101 -8.24 5.60 1.98
N ALA A 102 -7.44 5.02 2.90
CA ALA A 102 -6.85 5.76 4.00
C ALA A 102 -5.94 6.89 3.49
N LEU A 103 -5.11 6.61 2.50
CA LEU A 103 -4.23 7.62 1.89
C LEU A 103 -5.01 8.74 1.20
N ASP A 104 -6.09 8.40 0.48
CA ASP A 104 -6.95 9.37 -0.21
C ASP A 104 -7.74 10.24 0.77
N SER A 105 -8.07 9.70 1.94
CA SER A 105 -8.86 10.42 2.96
C SER A 105 -8.05 11.47 3.73
N LYS A 106 -6.77 11.58 3.45
CA LYS A 106 -5.84 12.54 4.08
C LYS A 106 -5.78 12.45 5.60
N VAL A 107 -6.09 11.28 6.16
CA VAL A 107 -5.79 10.98 7.55
C VAL A 107 -4.29 10.72 7.69
N GLY A 108 -3.75 10.88 8.90
CA GLY A 108 -2.33 10.59 9.13
C GLY A 108 -2.02 9.11 8.90
N VAL A 109 -1.19 8.80 7.92
CA VAL A 109 -0.80 7.43 7.59
C VAL A 109 0.72 7.31 7.61
N ARG A 110 1.22 6.24 8.23
CA ARG A 110 2.65 5.95 8.30
C ARG A 110 2.88 4.45 8.16
N LEU A 111 4.09 4.08 7.78
CA LEU A 111 4.51 2.68 7.72
C LEU A 111 4.60 2.07 9.13
N ALA A 112 4.15 0.83 9.27
CA ALA A 112 4.33 0.02 10.47
C ALA A 112 4.57 -1.44 10.09
N PRO A 113 5.29 -2.20 10.92
CA PRO A 113 5.38 -3.64 10.70
C PRO A 113 4.04 -4.31 11.06
N ALA A 114 3.64 -5.30 10.28
CA ALA A 114 2.42 -6.07 10.53
C ALA A 114 2.71 -7.25 11.48
N VAL A 115 3.40 -6.98 12.56
CA VAL A 115 3.85 -8.02 13.50
C VAL A 115 3.08 -7.95 14.81
N GLY A 116 2.92 -9.11 15.42
CA GLY A 116 2.36 -9.25 16.75
C GLY A 116 0.84 -9.34 16.76
N GLU A 117 0.33 -9.62 17.94
CA GLU A 117 -1.10 -9.70 18.19
C GLU A 117 -1.64 -8.32 18.53
N GLY A 118 -2.88 -8.09 18.18
CA GLY A 118 -3.57 -6.85 18.47
C GLY A 118 -5.05 -7.08 18.66
N MET A 119 -5.73 -6.07 19.14
CA MET A 119 -7.18 -6.08 19.28
C MET A 119 -7.83 -5.71 17.96
N ARG A 120 -8.70 -6.55 17.45
CA ARG A 120 -9.41 -6.28 16.21
C ARG A 120 -10.53 -5.28 16.43
N VAL A 121 -10.58 -4.28 15.55
CA VAL A 121 -11.55 -3.18 15.65
C VAL A 121 -12.18 -2.87 14.30
N ARG A 122 -13.35 -2.22 14.35
CA ARG A 122 -14.00 -1.62 13.19
C ARG A 122 -14.13 -0.12 13.42
N ILE A 123 -13.87 0.66 12.39
CA ILE A 123 -14.07 2.10 12.43
C ILE A 123 -15.56 2.39 12.21
N LYS A 124 -16.21 3.05 13.18
CA LYS A 124 -17.67 3.29 13.17
C LYS A 124 -18.08 4.55 12.39
N THR A 125 -17.23 5.55 12.36
CA THR A 125 -17.58 6.88 11.83
C THR A 125 -16.42 7.47 11.05
N GLY A 126 -16.71 8.49 10.24
CA GLY A 126 -15.72 9.23 9.48
C GLY A 126 -15.44 8.64 8.10
N PRO A 127 -14.39 9.17 7.42
CA PRO A 127 -14.11 8.78 6.04
C PRO A 127 -13.68 7.32 5.88
N LEU A 128 -13.26 6.65 6.95
CA LEU A 128 -12.85 5.24 6.93
C LEU A 128 -13.89 4.33 7.58
N GLN A 129 -15.14 4.78 7.71
CA GLN A 129 -16.22 3.99 8.30
C GLN A 129 -16.36 2.62 7.62
N GLY A 130 -16.44 1.58 8.44
CA GLY A 130 -16.60 0.19 8.00
C GLY A 130 -15.29 -0.56 7.82
N ILE A 131 -14.16 0.13 7.77
CA ILE A 131 -12.85 -0.51 7.67
C ILE A 131 -12.50 -1.19 8.98
N GLU A 132 -11.98 -2.40 8.90
CA GLU A 132 -11.51 -3.18 10.04
C GLU A 132 -9.98 -3.21 10.06
N GLY A 133 -9.42 -3.23 11.26
CA GLY A 133 -7.98 -3.29 11.45
C GLY A 133 -7.63 -3.75 12.85
N TRP A 134 -6.40 -3.51 13.26
CA TRP A 134 -5.89 -3.93 14.56
C TRP A 134 -5.36 -2.75 15.35
N VAL A 135 -5.63 -2.77 16.66
CA VAL A 135 -5.04 -1.82 17.62
C VAL A 135 -4.04 -2.58 18.46
N GLN A 136 -2.82 -2.06 18.53
CA GLN A 136 -1.76 -2.60 19.38
C GLN A 136 -1.35 -1.54 20.40
N SER A 137 -1.16 -1.95 21.65
CA SER A 137 -0.86 -1.02 22.75
C SER A 137 0.38 -0.16 22.50
N ARG A 138 1.41 -0.71 21.85
CA ARG A 138 2.65 0.04 21.56
C ARG A 138 2.47 1.22 20.60
N TYR A 139 1.39 1.23 19.81
CA TYR A 139 1.09 2.34 18.89
C TYR A 139 0.00 3.27 19.43
N GLY A 140 -0.61 2.93 20.56
CA GLY A 140 -1.69 3.70 21.17
C GLY A 140 -3.08 3.32 20.67
N MET A 141 -4.08 3.70 21.43
CA MET A 141 -5.49 3.33 21.18
C MET A 141 -6.14 4.14 20.03
N SER A 142 -5.48 5.17 19.55
CA SER A 142 -5.95 5.98 18.43
C SER A 142 -5.21 5.71 17.12
N THR A 143 -4.50 4.58 17.06
CA THR A 143 -3.80 4.14 15.85
C THR A 143 -4.33 2.77 15.44
N VAL A 144 -4.89 2.70 14.23
CA VAL A 144 -5.38 1.45 13.66
C VAL A 144 -4.38 0.98 12.62
N LEU A 145 -4.01 -0.30 12.69
CA LEU A 145 -3.11 -0.92 11.72
C LEU A 145 -3.92 -1.59 10.63
N LEU A 146 -3.74 -1.14 9.41
CA LEU A 146 -4.28 -1.76 8.20
C LEU A 146 -3.19 -2.64 7.60
N ARG A 147 -3.34 -3.95 7.73
CA ARG A 147 -2.32 -4.91 7.30
C ARG A 147 -2.31 -5.11 5.80
N LEU A 148 -1.12 -5.31 5.27
CA LEU A 148 -0.90 -5.84 3.93
C LEU A 148 -0.07 -7.12 4.10
N ASP A 149 -0.75 -8.22 4.33
CA ASP A 149 -0.15 -9.46 4.83
C ASP A 149 0.91 -10.02 3.90
N PHE A 150 0.70 -9.90 2.59
CA PHE A 150 1.62 -10.47 1.61
C PHE A 150 3.05 -9.93 1.72
N ILE A 151 3.21 -8.66 2.10
CA ILE A 151 4.53 -8.07 2.31
C ILE A 151 4.88 -7.93 3.79
N ASN A 152 4.03 -8.46 4.68
CA ASN A 152 4.22 -8.42 6.13
C ASN A 152 4.47 -7.01 6.68
N GLN A 153 3.73 -6.04 6.18
CA GLN A 153 3.77 -4.65 6.62
C GLN A 153 2.35 -4.12 6.83
N ALA A 154 2.23 -2.95 7.38
CA ALA A 154 0.95 -2.31 7.64
C ALA A 154 1.05 -0.81 7.47
N ALA A 155 -0.10 -0.19 7.21
CA ALA A 155 -0.29 1.25 7.31
C ALA A 155 -0.87 1.56 8.69
N ALA A 156 -0.18 2.40 9.46
CA ALA A 156 -0.68 2.90 10.74
C ALA A 156 -1.48 4.18 10.49
N VAL A 157 -2.75 4.15 10.82
CA VAL A 157 -3.71 5.21 10.53
C VAL A 157 -4.20 5.84 11.82
N LYS A 158 -4.22 7.16 11.91
CA LYS A 158 -4.76 7.87 13.06
C LYS A 158 -6.28 7.97 12.96
N VAL A 159 -6.95 7.50 14.03
CA VAL A 159 -8.41 7.51 14.14
C VAL A 159 -8.76 7.85 15.59
N ASP A 160 -9.84 8.60 15.82
CA ASP A 160 -10.34 8.84 17.18
C ASP A 160 -10.71 7.51 17.85
N ALA A 161 -10.24 7.30 19.09
CA ALA A 161 -10.54 6.10 19.85
C ALA A 161 -12.05 5.89 20.03
N ASP A 162 -12.82 6.98 20.15
CA ASP A 162 -14.28 6.95 20.27
C ASP A 162 -14.97 6.44 18.99
N SER A 163 -14.28 6.47 17.86
CA SER A 163 -14.79 5.96 16.60
C SER A 163 -14.54 4.46 16.39
N LEU A 164 -13.98 3.78 17.37
CA LEU A 164 -13.60 2.37 17.25
C LEU A 164 -14.59 1.47 17.99
N GLU A 165 -14.93 0.37 17.34
CA GLU A 165 -15.72 -0.72 17.90
C GLU A 165 -14.84 -1.97 17.99
N VAL A 166 -14.76 -2.56 19.18
CA VAL A 166 -14.02 -3.81 19.37
C VAL A 166 -14.83 -4.97 18.81
N LEU A 167 -14.18 -5.79 18.01
CA LEU A 167 -14.81 -6.95 17.39
C LEU A 167 -14.62 -8.22 18.20
#